data_6613220a5d11fe66043fe3c0cb18462e
#
_entry.id   6613220a5d11fe66043fe3c0cb18462e
#
_cell.length_a   1.000
_cell.length_b   1.000
_cell.length_c   1.000
_cell.angle_alpha   90.00
_cell.angle_beta   90.00
_cell.angle_gamma   90.00
#
_symmetry.space_group_name_H-M   'P 1'
#
loop_
_entity.id
_entity.type
_entity.pdbx_description
1 polymer ?
#
loop_
_entity_poly.entity_id
_entity_poly.type
_entity_poly.pdbx_seq_one_letter_code
_entity_poly.pdbx_strand_id
1 'polypeptide(L)'
;MKKLLTMFAIVCAFLASCDSEGGDLNRTPLLKVVGPDGSDPSQPISIDGKSQEVAFTVLATADWTADIAGDEGFALSDRSGATGNTKVTVVAARNLSGATRSATVSFRLGGEERYAYTISQTEEQPYLDVDPATISIVGDRTEFTVAVSTNQSPWKVEIDSPDGDGWLTQQSKESASITFLAEENTTGKNRTATLKFVSELHPEVFNYVTVTQGYVVPAPTADLLDVVFAEDGTAKDVSAMGMTVELLPDPTLSTVFLEKYDRYAERFTREPIGPSAVLESGFYKVEYNDNAAFKSKLEDGYAMEVLLRRYDDPKKLQIKPFASSEGGGVSICFWADDSNQIVMETGTKNATGGNVWKTAKSGVTPLKDVYYHIVAVWDKAAGTQKIYVDGELKATNNSAGGEFRHMNTNVDKRWFGIGADPNPNDKGQISFNGEVVIARIYDDPINADQVHALWKLVK
;
A
#
# COMPACT_ATOMS: atom_id res chain seq x y z
N MET A 1 24.42 -40.07 4.45
CA MET A 1 24.41 -41.38 3.75
C MET A 1 25.44 -42.37 4.28
N LYS A 2 26.70 -42.00 4.57
CA LYS A 2 27.70 -42.98 5.10
C LYS A 2 27.37 -43.53 6.51
N LYS A 3 26.78 -42.74 7.41
CA LYS A 3 26.40 -43.18 8.78
C LYS A 3 25.20 -44.15 8.79
N LEU A 4 24.28 -44.04 7.82
CA LEU A 4 23.12 -44.95 7.69
C LEU A 4 23.54 -46.36 7.22
N LEU A 5 24.62 -46.46 6.40
CA LEU A 5 25.14 -47.75 5.92
C LEU A 5 25.84 -48.55 7.03
N THR A 6 26.49 -47.87 7.99
CA THR A 6 27.15 -48.54 9.13
C THR A 6 26.11 -49.10 10.12
N MET A 7 24.94 -48.46 10.25
CA MET A 7 23.85 -48.97 11.09
C MET A 7 23.19 -50.22 10.50
N PHE A 8 23.09 -50.33 9.17
CA PHE A 8 22.53 -51.51 8.49
C PHE A 8 23.48 -52.73 8.58
N ALA A 9 24.81 -52.52 8.58
CA ALA A 9 25.81 -53.60 8.71
C ALA A 9 25.82 -54.25 10.11
N ILE A 10 25.49 -53.52 11.18
CA ILE A 10 25.42 -54.03 12.55
C ILE A 10 24.16 -54.88 12.77
N VAL A 11 23.02 -54.52 12.10
CA VAL A 11 21.78 -55.29 12.17
C VAL A 11 21.92 -56.66 11.48
N CYS A 12 22.67 -56.76 10.37
CA CYS A 12 22.90 -57.99 9.68
C CYS A 12 23.85 -58.97 10.43
N ALA A 13 24.74 -58.47 11.29
CA ALA A 13 25.63 -59.33 12.07
C ALA A 13 24.91 -60.09 13.21
N PHE A 14 23.76 -59.63 13.65
CA PHE A 14 22.96 -60.30 14.66
C PHE A 14 22.05 -61.44 14.13
N LEU A 15 21.81 -61.50 12.83
CA LEU A 15 20.90 -62.49 12.22
C LEU A 15 21.60 -63.59 11.48
N ALA A 16 22.95 -63.62 11.42
CA ALA A 16 23.70 -64.54 10.62
C ALA A 16 24.32 -65.71 11.42
N SER A 17 23.78 -66.07 12.56
CA SER A 17 24.13 -67.27 13.29
C SER A 17 22.94 -68.24 13.45
N CYS A 18 22.48 -68.79 12.33
CA CYS A 18 21.66 -69.97 12.35
C CYS A 18 22.55 -71.17 12.00
N ASP A 19 23.11 -71.87 12.99
CA ASP A 19 23.55 -73.22 12.85
C ASP A 19 22.46 -74.19 13.30
N SER A 20 22.14 -75.11 12.42
CA SER A 20 21.17 -76.16 12.55
C SER A 20 21.72 -77.30 13.35
N GLU A 21 21.71 -77.27 14.67
CA GLU A 21 21.70 -78.47 15.52
C GLU A 21 20.83 -78.15 16.78
N GLY A 22 19.87 -79.04 17.04
CA GLY A 22 18.91 -78.93 18.13
C GLY A 22 19.56 -79.06 19.50
N GLY A 23 19.99 -77.99 20.05
CA GLY A 23 20.34 -77.80 21.43
C GLY A 23 19.57 -76.60 21.94
N ASP A 24 18.98 -76.77 23.12
CA ASP A 24 18.31 -75.73 23.86
C ASP A 24 19.32 -74.59 24.16
N LEU A 25 19.53 -73.71 23.19
CA LEU A 25 20.43 -72.56 23.35
C LEU A 25 19.82 -71.63 24.31
N ASN A 26 20.14 -71.75 25.59
CA ASN A 26 19.86 -70.77 26.63
C ASN A 26 20.63 -69.47 26.29
N ARG A 27 20.17 -68.78 25.24
CA ARG A 27 20.74 -67.47 24.82
C ARG A 27 20.49 -66.47 25.88
N THR A 28 21.51 -65.92 26.48
CA THR A 28 21.39 -64.83 27.42
C THR A 28 20.62 -63.68 26.75
N PRO A 29 19.49 -63.29 27.28
CA PRO A 29 18.72 -62.14 26.71
C PRO A 29 19.60 -60.89 26.57
N LEU A 30 19.51 -60.23 25.42
CA LEU A 30 20.29 -59.03 25.08
C LEU A 30 19.38 -57.82 24.94
N LEU A 31 19.83 -56.72 25.45
CA LEU A 31 19.27 -55.37 25.25
C LEU A 31 20.38 -54.45 24.78
N LYS A 32 20.14 -53.73 23.70
CA LYS A 32 20.98 -52.64 23.22
C LYS A 32 20.14 -51.43 22.99
N VAL A 33 20.54 -50.31 23.59
CA VAL A 33 19.88 -49.03 23.41
C VAL A 33 20.86 -48.07 22.73
N VAL A 34 20.38 -47.39 21.70
CA VAL A 34 21.12 -46.36 20.98
C VAL A 34 20.40 -45.05 21.16
N GLY A 35 21.08 -44.13 21.80
CA GLY A 35 20.58 -42.76 21.98
C GLY A 35 20.66 -41.90 20.69
N PRO A 36 20.16 -40.67 20.68
CA PRO A 36 20.25 -39.78 19.56
C PRO A 36 21.72 -39.56 19.15
N ASP A 37 21.99 -39.59 17.84
CA ASP A 37 23.33 -39.41 17.25
C ASP A 37 24.41 -40.33 17.82
N GLY A 38 24.01 -41.48 18.41
CA GLY A 38 24.93 -42.42 19.04
C GLY A 38 25.51 -41.95 20.37
N SER A 39 24.76 -41.10 21.12
CA SER A 39 25.16 -40.54 22.41
C SER A 39 25.62 -41.64 23.40
N ASP A 40 26.67 -41.34 24.15
CA ASP A 40 27.22 -42.19 25.21
C ASP A 40 26.35 -42.05 26.47
N PRO A 41 25.87 -43.17 27.08
CA PRO A 41 25.11 -43.11 28.32
C PRO A 41 25.81 -42.41 29.50
N SER A 42 27.15 -42.35 29.46
CA SER A 42 27.95 -41.68 30.51
C SER A 42 27.93 -40.16 30.42
N GLN A 43 27.40 -39.58 29.32
CA GLN A 43 27.33 -38.15 29.09
C GLN A 43 25.87 -37.68 28.98
N PRO A 44 25.51 -36.56 29.61
CA PRO A 44 24.16 -36.00 29.45
C PRO A 44 23.87 -35.64 28.01
N ILE A 45 22.66 -35.94 27.56
CA ILE A 45 22.10 -35.46 26.32
C ILE A 45 21.59 -34.05 26.57
N SER A 46 22.32 -33.03 26.08
CA SER A 46 21.94 -31.62 26.25
C SER A 46 20.96 -31.17 25.18
N ILE A 47 19.85 -30.59 25.61
CA ILE A 47 18.82 -30.03 24.74
C ILE A 47 18.49 -28.59 25.16
N ASP A 48 17.94 -27.76 24.24
CA ASP A 48 17.53 -26.42 24.54
C ASP A 48 16.19 -26.38 25.31
N GLY A 49 15.78 -25.18 25.78
CA GLY A 49 14.59 -25.01 26.60
C GLY A 49 13.26 -25.17 25.86
N LYS A 50 13.27 -25.33 24.52
CA LYS A 50 12.05 -25.52 23.74
C LYS A 50 11.47 -26.90 23.90
N SER A 51 10.17 -27.06 23.59
CA SER A 51 9.57 -28.39 23.49
C SER A 51 10.20 -29.19 22.35
N GLN A 52 10.70 -30.39 22.65
CA GLN A 52 11.34 -31.26 21.66
C GLN A 52 11.32 -32.72 22.06
N GLU A 53 11.63 -33.58 21.10
CA GLU A 53 11.69 -35.05 21.27
C GLU A 53 13.12 -35.56 21.26
N VAL A 54 13.43 -36.45 22.20
CA VAL A 54 14.71 -37.21 22.27
C VAL A 54 14.37 -38.66 21.97
N ALA A 55 14.86 -39.19 20.84
CA ALA A 55 14.53 -40.52 20.37
C ALA A 55 15.62 -41.53 20.68
N PHE A 56 15.22 -42.67 21.19
CA PHE A 56 16.08 -43.84 21.43
C PHE A 56 15.65 -45.01 20.55
N THR A 57 16.62 -45.80 20.08
CA THR A 57 16.34 -47.07 19.40
C THR A 57 16.69 -48.22 20.33
N VAL A 58 15.69 -49.00 20.71
CA VAL A 58 15.82 -50.19 21.56
C VAL A 58 15.82 -51.46 20.71
N LEU A 59 16.91 -52.22 20.76
CA LEU A 59 17.05 -53.51 20.13
C LEU A 59 17.09 -54.58 21.21
N ALA A 60 16.11 -55.49 21.26
CA ALA A 60 15.98 -56.47 22.30
C ALA A 60 15.70 -57.88 21.77
N THR A 61 16.21 -58.91 22.45
CA THR A 61 15.91 -60.34 22.19
C THR A 61 14.94 -60.92 23.21
N ALA A 62 14.46 -60.13 24.16
CA ALA A 62 13.45 -60.49 25.15
C ALA A 62 12.66 -59.22 25.55
N ASP A 63 11.59 -59.38 26.32
CA ASP A 63 10.79 -58.27 26.84
C ASP A 63 11.63 -57.36 27.72
N TRP A 64 11.45 -56.07 27.53
CA TRP A 64 12.20 -55.03 28.21
C TRP A 64 11.23 -53.99 28.80
N THR A 65 11.71 -53.23 29.77
CA THR A 65 10.98 -52.08 30.34
C THR A 65 11.82 -50.82 30.35
N ALA A 66 11.15 -49.66 30.29
CA ALA A 66 11.77 -48.35 30.47
C ALA A 66 11.02 -47.55 31.50
N ASP A 67 11.74 -46.71 32.21
CA ASP A 67 11.19 -45.75 33.16
C ASP A 67 11.94 -44.44 33.07
N ILE A 68 11.27 -43.35 33.49
CA ILE A 68 11.85 -42.03 33.51
C ILE A 68 11.65 -41.41 34.90
N ALA A 69 12.73 -40.89 35.46
CA ALA A 69 12.75 -40.25 36.76
C ALA A 69 13.58 -38.96 36.72
N GLY A 70 13.18 -37.97 37.47
CA GLY A 70 13.84 -36.64 37.52
C GLY A 70 12.83 -35.51 37.65
N ASP A 71 13.20 -34.35 37.10
CA ASP A 71 12.37 -33.17 37.14
C ASP A 71 11.08 -33.33 36.29
N GLU A 72 10.06 -32.53 36.62
CA GLU A 72 8.83 -32.50 35.85
C GLU A 72 9.05 -32.01 34.39
N GLY A 73 8.12 -32.36 33.49
CA GLY A 73 8.12 -31.88 32.10
C GLY A 73 8.79 -32.85 31.12
N PHE A 74 9.12 -34.05 31.54
CA PHE A 74 9.58 -35.14 30.66
C PHE A 74 8.57 -36.29 30.64
N ALA A 75 8.20 -36.75 29.48
CA ALA A 75 7.27 -37.84 29.30
C ALA A 75 7.87 -38.93 28.35
N LEU A 76 7.66 -40.20 28.69
CA LEU A 76 8.13 -41.32 27.94
C LEU A 76 6.98 -41.88 27.06
N SER A 77 7.25 -42.12 25.76
CA SER A 77 6.24 -42.66 24.84
C SER A 77 5.83 -44.10 25.19
N ASP A 78 6.83 -44.96 25.47
CA ASP A 78 6.65 -46.35 25.73
C ASP A 78 7.46 -46.81 26.95
N ARG A 79 6.80 -47.53 27.84
CA ARG A 79 7.43 -48.01 29.10
C ARG A 79 7.81 -49.49 29.04
N SER A 80 7.49 -50.19 27.95
CA SER A 80 7.85 -51.58 27.74
C SER A 80 7.75 -51.94 26.26
N GLY A 81 8.44 -53.02 25.90
CA GLY A 81 8.35 -53.60 24.55
C GLY A 81 8.80 -55.05 24.56
N ALA A 82 8.49 -55.76 23.47
CA ALA A 82 8.89 -57.13 23.22
C ALA A 82 10.19 -57.20 22.40
N THR A 83 10.58 -58.46 22.09
CA THR A 83 11.69 -58.75 21.18
C THR A 83 11.54 -57.97 19.87
N GLY A 84 12.62 -57.32 19.40
CA GLY A 84 12.67 -56.60 18.13
C GLY A 84 13.37 -55.24 18.23
N ASN A 85 12.98 -54.34 17.32
CA ASN A 85 13.44 -52.98 17.24
C ASN A 85 12.27 -52.02 17.55
N THR A 86 12.42 -51.21 18.59
CA THR A 86 11.41 -50.26 19.02
C THR A 86 12.02 -48.86 19.12
N LYS A 87 11.31 -47.85 18.59
CA LYS A 87 11.64 -46.45 18.83
C LYS A 87 10.95 -46.01 20.11
N VAL A 88 11.69 -45.54 21.08
CA VAL A 88 11.17 -44.92 22.31
C VAL A 88 11.51 -43.46 22.31
N THR A 89 10.54 -42.59 22.61
CA THR A 89 10.73 -41.16 22.58
C THR A 89 10.49 -40.56 23.96
N VAL A 90 11.41 -39.73 24.41
CA VAL A 90 11.20 -38.82 25.54
C VAL A 90 10.76 -37.47 24.98
N VAL A 91 9.55 -37.05 25.33
CA VAL A 91 9.02 -35.71 25.03
C VAL A 91 9.41 -34.80 26.16
N ALA A 92 10.24 -33.79 25.89
CA ALA A 92 10.54 -32.70 26.80
C ALA A 92 9.61 -31.51 26.52
N ALA A 93 8.79 -31.12 27.46
CA ALA A 93 7.99 -29.91 27.38
C ALA A 93 8.91 -28.68 27.40
N ARG A 94 8.36 -27.48 27.11
CA ARG A 94 9.11 -26.21 27.28
C ARG A 94 9.57 -26.07 28.72
N ASN A 95 10.81 -25.61 28.90
CA ASN A 95 11.36 -25.35 30.23
C ASN A 95 11.31 -23.84 30.55
N LEU A 96 10.25 -23.42 31.20
CA LEU A 96 10.06 -22.04 31.68
C LEU A 96 10.37 -21.88 33.17
N SER A 97 11.10 -22.84 33.81
CA SER A 97 11.32 -22.86 35.24
C SER A 97 12.38 -21.86 35.73
N GLY A 98 13.10 -21.19 34.85
CA GLY A 98 14.21 -20.31 35.21
C GLY A 98 15.50 -21.06 35.56
N ALA A 99 15.55 -22.39 35.39
CA ALA A 99 16.70 -23.20 35.68
C ALA A 99 16.83 -24.40 34.73
N THR A 100 18.02 -24.94 34.60
CA THR A 100 18.24 -26.22 33.89
C THR A 100 17.55 -27.33 34.69
N ARG A 101 16.84 -28.20 34.01
CA ARG A 101 16.19 -29.38 34.58
C ARG A 101 16.71 -30.67 33.91
N SER A 102 16.57 -31.79 34.59
CA SER A 102 17.07 -33.07 34.07
C SER A 102 16.15 -34.23 34.38
N ALA A 103 16.18 -35.25 33.53
CA ALA A 103 15.56 -36.53 33.78
C ALA A 103 16.46 -37.65 33.28
N THR A 104 16.40 -38.81 33.96
CA THR A 104 17.12 -40.01 33.55
C THR A 104 16.11 -41.04 33.06
N VAL A 105 16.29 -41.48 31.81
CA VAL A 105 15.56 -42.62 31.25
C VAL A 105 16.39 -43.88 31.41
N SER A 106 15.83 -44.87 32.12
CA SER A 106 16.46 -46.17 32.38
C SER A 106 15.77 -47.28 31.58
N PHE A 107 16.56 -48.10 30.94
CA PHE A 107 16.11 -49.29 30.19
C PHE A 107 16.57 -50.56 30.90
N ARG A 108 15.61 -51.49 31.12
CA ARG A 108 15.82 -52.71 31.93
C ARG A 108 15.50 -53.96 31.15
N LEU A 109 16.28 -55.02 31.42
CA LEU A 109 16.03 -56.35 30.91
C LEU A 109 15.98 -57.32 32.09
N GLY A 110 14.87 -58.08 32.25
CA GLY A 110 14.70 -58.98 33.37
C GLY A 110 14.70 -58.27 34.74
N GLY A 111 14.34 -56.99 34.78
CA GLY A 111 14.35 -56.16 36.00
C GLY A 111 15.68 -55.45 36.29
N GLU A 112 16.77 -55.87 35.64
CA GLU A 112 18.09 -55.23 35.80
C GLU A 112 18.25 -54.04 34.83
N GLU A 113 18.76 -52.93 35.35
CA GLU A 113 19.09 -51.75 34.53
C GLU A 113 20.32 -52.08 33.65
N ARG A 114 20.17 -51.85 32.34
CA ARG A 114 21.21 -52.07 31.34
C ARG A 114 21.73 -50.78 30.75
N TYR A 115 20.87 -49.77 30.63
CA TYR A 115 21.20 -48.44 30.12
C TYR A 115 20.45 -47.39 30.92
N ALA A 116 21.13 -46.26 31.22
CA ALA A 116 20.56 -45.09 31.77
C ALA A 116 21.10 -43.85 31.04
N TYR A 117 20.23 -43.06 30.48
CA TYR A 117 20.61 -41.81 29.78
C TYR A 117 20.03 -40.61 30.52
N THR A 118 20.89 -39.68 30.87
CA THR A 118 20.45 -38.41 31.46
C THR A 118 20.19 -37.38 30.34
N ILE A 119 19.03 -36.78 30.32
CA ILE A 119 18.67 -35.66 29.46
C ILE A 119 18.73 -34.39 30.31
N SER A 120 19.49 -33.39 29.85
CA SER A 120 19.63 -32.10 30.51
C SER A 120 19.03 -31.02 29.59
N GLN A 121 18.00 -30.35 30.02
CA GLN A 121 17.31 -29.29 29.27
C GLN A 121 17.61 -27.94 29.91
N THR A 122 18.19 -27.01 29.13
CA THR A 122 18.40 -25.64 29.59
C THR A 122 17.05 -24.92 29.77
N GLU A 123 17.02 -23.78 30.44
CA GLU A 123 15.85 -22.91 30.45
C GLU A 123 15.61 -22.32 29.06
N GLU A 124 14.35 -22.06 28.72
CA GLU A 124 14.02 -21.21 27.59
C GLU A 124 14.04 -19.76 28.03
N GLN A 125 14.93 -18.96 27.41
CA GLN A 125 15.04 -17.56 27.75
C GLN A 125 13.71 -16.82 27.47
N PRO A 126 13.25 -15.95 28.38
CA PRO A 126 12.09 -15.12 28.13
C PRO A 126 12.29 -14.26 26.91
N TYR A 127 11.29 -14.18 26.02
CA TYR A 127 11.30 -13.29 24.86
C TYR A 127 9.92 -12.74 24.56
N LEU A 128 9.90 -11.55 23.96
CA LEU A 128 8.72 -10.93 23.38
C LEU A 128 9.18 -10.18 22.13
N ASP A 129 8.83 -10.68 20.95
CA ASP A 129 9.18 -10.11 19.66
C ASP A 129 7.93 -9.52 18.98
N VAL A 130 8.14 -8.46 18.22
CA VAL A 130 7.09 -7.75 17.49
C VAL A 130 7.49 -7.55 16.03
N ASP A 131 6.51 -7.65 15.14
CA ASP A 131 6.71 -7.45 13.70
C ASP A 131 5.48 -6.75 13.10
N PRO A 132 5.67 -5.64 12.37
CA PRO A 132 6.93 -4.92 12.11
C PRO A 132 7.38 -4.05 13.31
N ALA A 133 8.69 -3.78 13.42
CA ALA A 133 9.25 -2.89 14.45
C ALA A 133 9.02 -1.39 14.14
N THR A 134 8.73 -1.06 12.89
CA THR A 134 8.40 0.32 12.44
C THR A 134 7.22 0.29 11.49
N ILE A 135 6.32 1.26 11.66
CA ILE A 135 5.10 1.41 10.85
C ILE A 135 5.05 2.84 10.35
N SER A 136 4.87 2.99 9.03
CA SER A 136 4.61 4.29 8.40
C SER A 136 3.27 4.22 7.69
N ILE A 137 2.35 5.10 8.08
CA ILE A 137 0.99 5.19 7.52
C ILE A 137 0.72 6.60 7.00
N VAL A 138 -0.20 6.68 6.04
CA VAL A 138 -0.69 7.95 5.49
C VAL A 138 -1.50 8.75 6.51
N GLY A 139 -1.84 10.00 6.19
CA GLY A 139 -2.60 10.87 7.08
C GLY A 139 -4.05 10.46 7.32
N ASP A 140 -4.61 9.62 6.45
CA ASP A 140 -5.99 9.15 6.56
C ASP A 140 -6.18 8.23 7.77
N ARG A 141 -7.44 8.09 8.19
CA ARG A 141 -7.85 7.10 9.20
C ARG A 141 -7.46 5.69 8.73
N THR A 142 -6.61 5.01 9.49
CA THR A 142 -5.96 3.76 9.06
C THR A 142 -5.91 2.75 10.20
N GLU A 143 -6.30 1.51 9.91
CA GLU A 143 -6.06 0.37 10.81
C GLU A 143 -4.76 -0.36 10.41
N PHE A 144 -4.03 -0.85 11.40
CA PHE A 144 -2.87 -1.70 11.19
C PHE A 144 -2.71 -2.72 12.32
N THR A 145 -2.01 -3.80 12.02
CA THR A 145 -1.81 -4.91 12.97
C THR A 145 -0.32 -5.13 13.22
N VAL A 146 0.03 -5.39 14.48
CA VAL A 146 1.34 -5.83 14.92
C VAL A 146 1.26 -7.29 15.33
N ALA A 147 2.09 -8.13 14.75
CA ALA A 147 2.26 -9.51 15.19
C ALA A 147 3.13 -9.57 16.46
N VAL A 148 2.79 -10.46 17.37
CA VAL A 148 3.52 -10.66 18.62
C VAL A 148 3.88 -12.13 18.77
N SER A 149 5.15 -12.42 18.93
CA SER A 149 5.67 -13.75 19.23
C SER A 149 6.31 -13.74 20.62
N THR A 150 5.81 -14.55 21.55
CA THR A 150 6.32 -14.56 22.92
C THR A 150 6.13 -15.91 23.59
N ASN A 151 7.05 -16.24 24.52
CA ASN A 151 6.84 -17.28 25.53
C ASN A 151 6.38 -16.70 26.88
N GLN A 152 6.09 -15.39 26.93
CA GLN A 152 5.69 -14.65 28.13
C GLN A 152 4.25 -14.15 28.00
N SER A 153 3.29 -14.89 28.54
CA SER A 153 1.88 -14.50 28.58
C SER A 153 1.41 -14.45 30.03
N PRO A 154 0.64 -13.44 30.48
CA PRO A 154 0.10 -12.34 29.67
C PRO A 154 1.13 -11.25 29.35
N TRP A 155 0.85 -10.48 28.31
CA TRP A 155 1.60 -9.31 27.92
C TRP A 155 0.62 -8.14 27.67
N LYS A 156 1.11 -6.90 27.75
CA LYS A 156 0.33 -5.68 27.44
C LYS A 156 1.08 -4.75 26.50
N VAL A 157 0.37 -3.74 25.97
CA VAL A 157 0.96 -2.63 25.25
C VAL A 157 0.72 -1.33 25.98
N GLU A 158 1.73 -0.48 26.01
CA GLU A 158 1.69 0.90 26.53
C GLU A 158 1.91 1.83 25.33
N ILE A 159 1.03 2.82 25.15
CA ILE A 159 1.08 3.78 24.02
C ILE A 159 1.64 5.08 24.55
N ASP A 160 2.75 5.54 24.00
CA ASP A 160 3.32 6.87 24.23
C ASP A 160 3.17 7.72 22.96
N SER A 161 2.41 8.81 23.06
CA SER A 161 2.05 9.69 21.95
C SER A 161 2.43 11.14 22.27
N PRO A 162 3.68 11.55 22.08
CA PRO A 162 4.14 12.90 22.38
C PRO A 162 3.44 14.00 21.56
N ASP A 163 2.90 13.64 20.39
CA ASP A 163 2.19 14.57 19.49
C ASP A 163 0.69 14.71 19.82
N GLY A 164 0.24 14.22 20.98
CA GLY A 164 -1.14 14.32 21.46
C GLY A 164 -1.77 12.96 21.74
N ASP A 165 -2.70 12.94 22.69
CA ASP A 165 -3.38 11.73 23.12
C ASP A 165 -4.57 11.37 22.20
N GLY A 166 -4.89 10.07 22.16
CA GLY A 166 -6.14 9.56 21.60
C GLY A 166 -6.18 9.37 20.09
N TRP A 167 -5.17 9.79 19.34
CA TRP A 167 -5.14 9.58 17.90
C TRP A 167 -4.79 8.15 17.49
N LEU A 168 -4.14 7.41 18.36
CA LEU A 168 -3.77 6.02 18.19
C LEU A 168 -4.40 5.19 19.30
N THR A 169 -5.28 4.28 18.95
CA THR A 169 -6.06 3.47 19.90
C THR A 169 -5.97 1.99 19.57
N GLN A 170 -5.96 1.17 20.62
CA GLN A 170 -6.09 -0.27 20.48
C GLN A 170 -7.54 -0.63 20.13
N GLN A 171 -7.74 -1.45 19.09
CA GLN A 171 -9.05 -1.94 18.67
C GLN A 171 -9.31 -3.37 19.14
N SER A 172 -8.36 -4.27 18.89
CA SER A 172 -8.47 -5.68 19.31
C SER A 172 -7.11 -6.21 19.75
N LYS A 173 -7.14 -7.27 20.56
CA LYS A 173 -5.96 -8.01 20.98
C LYS A 173 -6.25 -9.49 20.96
N GLU A 174 -5.43 -10.22 20.22
CA GLU A 174 -5.40 -11.67 20.14
C GLU A 174 -4.14 -12.21 20.87
N SER A 175 -3.99 -13.52 20.94
CA SER A 175 -2.83 -14.16 21.58
C SER A 175 -1.49 -13.83 20.89
N ALA A 176 -1.49 -13.64 19.57
CA ALA A 176 -0.30 -13.44 18.74
C ALA A 176 -0.35 -12.17 17.88
N SER A 177 -1.31 -11.27 18.13
CA SER A 177 -1.42 -10.01 17.39
C SER A 177 -2.24 -8.97 18.13
N ILE A 178 -2.10 -7.72 17.72
CA ILE A 178 -2.90 -6.60 18.20
C ILE A 178 -3.16 -5.64 17.06
N THR A 179 -4.40 -5.17 16.94
CA THR A 179 -4.81 -4.20 15.92
C THR A 179 -5.01 -2.83 16.55
N PHE A 180 -4.49 -1.83 15.88
CA PHE A 180 -4.60 -0.42 16.25
C PHE A 180 -5.36 0.35 15.18
N LEU A 181 -6.02 1.41 15.61
CA LEU A 181 -6.62 2.42 14.76
C LEU A 181 -5.91 3.74 14.99
N ALA A 182 -5.38 4.31 13.92
CA ALA A 182 -4.92 5.69 13.85
C ALA A 182 -6.04 6.55 13.24
N GLU A 183 -6.49 7.58 13.98
CA GLU A 183 -7.44 8.55 13.46
C GLU A 183 -6.79 9.46 12.42
N GLU A 184 -7.60 10.12 11.59
CA GLU A 184 -7.13 11.05 10.57
C GLU A 184 -6.24 12.14 11.16
N ASN A 185 -5.11 12.41 10.53
CA ASN A 185 -4.18 13.45 10.96
C ASN A 185 -4.39 14.75 10.17
N THR A 186 -5.17 15.65 10.72
CA THR A 186 -5.45 16.99 10.15
C THR A 186 -4.55 18.09 10.72
N THR A 187 -3.49 17.75 11.45
CA THR A 187 -2.64 18.73 12.15
C THR A 187 -1.69 19.53 11.24
N GLY A 188 -1.58 19.14 9.95
CA GLY A 188 -0.65 19.75 9.00
C GLY A 188 0.82 19.33 9.18
N LYS A 189 1.11 18.37 10.04
CA LYS A 189 2.45 17.80 10.26
C LYS A 189 2.38 16.32 10.60
N ASN A 190 3.46 15.62 10.32
CA ASN A 190 3.60 14.23 10.74
C ASN A 190 3.54 14.13 12.26
N ARG A 191 3.00 13.01 12.76
CA ARG A 191 2.98 12.68 14.19
C ARG A 191 3.52 11.28 14.43
N THR A 192 3.99 11.03 15.64
CA THR A 192 4.64 9.78 16.02
C THR A 192 4.06 9.23 17.31
N ALA A 193 4.13 7.90 17.45
CA ALA A 193 3.86 7.22 18.69
C ALA A 193 4.85 6.06 18.87
N THR A 194 5.12 5.72 20.11
CA THR A 194 5.87 4.53 20.48
C THR A 194 4.95 3.56 21.22
N LEU A 195 4.87 2.34 20.70
CA LEU A 195 4.15 1.24 21.33
C LEU A 195 5.17 0.38 22.07
N LYS A 196 5.06 0.30 23.41
CA LYS A 196 5.89 -0.59 24.22
C LYS A 196 5.09 -1.86 24.54
N PHE A 197 5.51 -2.96 23.98
CA PHE A 197 5.02 -4.29 24.30
C PHE A 197 5.81 -4.85 25.45
N VAL A 198 5.15 -5.29 26.53
CA VAL A 198 5.83 -5.71 27.75
C VAL A 198 5.16 -6.93 28.38
N SER A 199 5.96 -7.90 28.83
CA SER A 199 5.48 -9.01 29.62
C SER A 199 4.97 -8.51 30.98
N GLU A 200 3.79 -8.98 31.42
CA GLU A 200 3.27 -8.64 32.75
C GLU A 200 3.97 -9.42 33.89
N LEU A 201 4.53 -10.59 33.56
CA LEU A 201 5.27 -11.43 34.52
C LEU A 201 6.74 -11.04 34.61
N HIS A 202 7.32 -10.61 33.49
CA HIS A 202 8.72 -10.24 33.34
C HIS A 202 8.84 -8.85 32.70
N PRO A 203 8.67 -7.75 33.47
CA PRO A 203 8.67 -6.38 32.93
C PRO A 203 9.97 -5.96 32.25
N GLU A 204 11.07 -6.66 32.50
CA GLU A 204 12.36 -6.53 31.82
C GLU A 204 12.34 -7.09 30.39
N VAL A 205 11.32 -7.91 30.05
CA VAL A 205 11.12 -8.47 28.71
C VAL A 205 10.11 -7.61 27.98
N PHE A 206 10.60 -6.75 27.11
CA PHE A 206 9.79 -5.82 26.33
C PHE A 206 10.38 -5.57 24.94
N ASN A 207 9.54 -5.03 24.05
CA ASN A 207 9.97 -4.58 22.73
C ASN A 207 9.18 -3.34 22.31
N TYR A 208 9.64 -2.62 21.29
CA TYR A 208 9.05 -1.39 20.82
C TYR A 208 8.64 -1.46 19.35
N VAL A 209 7.54 -0.77 19.02
CA VAL A 209 7.16 -0.44 17.65
C VAL A 209 7.04 1.08 17.56
N THR A 210 7.71 1.67 16.58
CA THR A 210 7.56 3.10 16.26
C THR A 210 6.53 3.26 15.16
N VAL A 211 5.52 4.08 15.40
CA VAL A 211 4.48 4.43 14.42
C VAL A 211 4.68 5.87 13.99
N THR A 212 4.77 6.10 12.69
CA THR A 212 4.77 7.44 12.09
C THR A 212 3.56 7.58 11.19
N GLN A 213 2.77 8.62 11.40
CA GLN A 213 1.63 8.94 10.55
C GLN A 213 1.88 10.27 9.83
N GLY A 214 1.73 10.27 8.48
CA GLY A 214 1.63 11.48 7.68
C GLY A 214 0.44 12.35 8.08
N TYR A 215 0.24 13.46 7.38
CA TYR A 215 -0.93 14.31 7.58
C TYR A 215 -1.73 14.40 6.29
N VAL A 216 -3.05 14.65 6.42
CA VAL A 216 -3.92 14.91 5.28
C VAL A 216 -3.68 16.33 4.80
N VAL A 217 -3.31 16.44 3.53
CA VAL A 217 -3.23 17.74 2.86
C VAL A 217 -4.65 18.12 2.45
N PRO A 218 -5.16 19.29 2.87
CA PRO A 218 -6.48 19.73 2.45
C PRO A 218 -6.51 19.99 0.94
N ALA A 219 -7.65 19.73 0.31
CA ALA A 219 -7.85 20.09 -1.08
C ALA A 219 -7.73 21.63 -1.23
N PRO A 220 -7.00 22.11 -2.23
CA PRO A 220 -6.88 23.56 -2.47
C PRO A 220 -8.21 24.15 -2.91
N THR A 221 -8.40 25.44 -2.64
CA THR A 221 -9.54 26.22 -3.14
C THR A 221 -9.20 26.77 -4.53
N ALA A 222 -10.15 26.68 -5.45
CA ALA A 222 -9.99 27.24 -6.79
C ALA A 222 -10.31 28.75 -6.76
N ASP A 223 -9.27 29.56 -6.57
CA ASP A 223 -9.44 31.02 -6.33
C ASP A 223 -9.66 31.82 -7.60
N LEU A 224 -9.17 31.36 -8.77
CA LEU A 224 -9.35 32.06 -10.04
C LEU A 224 -10.68 31.75 -10.72
N LEU A 225 -11.07 30.50 -10.75
CA LEU A 225 -12.30 30.05 -11.38
C LEU A 225 -12.80 28.75 -10.75
N ASP A 226 -14.06 28.68 -10.35
CA ASP A 226 -14.79 27.47 -9.97
C ASP A 226 -16.20 27.51 -10.56
N VAL A 227 -16.39 26.86 -11.71
CA VAL A 227 -17.66 26.88 -12.42
C VAL A 227 -18.59 25.79 -11.90
N VAL A 228 -19.76 26.21 -11.47
CA VAL A 228 -20.86 25.34 -11.04
C VAL A 228 -22.03 25.46 -12.02
N PHE A 229 -22.47 24.34 -12.55
CA PHE A 229 -23.63 24.22 -13.43
C PHE A 229 -24.91 24.04 -12.62
N ALA A 230 -26.03 24.56 -13.13
CA ALA A 230 -27.36 24.46 -12.53
C ALA A 230 -28.33 23.66 -13.41
N GLU A 231 -29.45 23.25 -12.83
CA GLU A 231 -30.47 22.44 -13.49
C GLU A 231 -31.03 23.10 -14.76
N ASP A 232 -31.13 24.41 -14.75
CA ASP A 232 -31.69 25.22 -15.86
C ASP A 232 -30.69 25.50 -17.00
N GLY A 233 -29.48 24.88 -16.94
CA GLY A 233 -28.41 25.09 -17.92
C GLY A 233 -27.63 26.38 -17.71
N THR A 234 -27.87 27.13 -16.65
CA THR A 234 -27.01 28.25 -16.28
C THR A 234 -25.75 27.77 -15.58
N ALA A 235 -24.68 28.58 -15.65
CA ALA A 235 -23.44 28.30 -14.91
C ALA A 235 -22.98 29.56 -14.17
N LYS A 236 -22.31 29.37 -13.06
CA LYS A 236 -21.83 30.47 -12.22
C LYS A 236 -20.41 30.16 -11.73
N ASP A 237 -19.55 31.18 -11.75
CA ASP A 237 -18.28 31.13 -11.02
C ASP A 237 -18.52 31.39 -9.54
N VAL A 238 -18.14 30.48 -8.69
CA VAL A 238 -18.22 30.58 -7.22
C VAL A 238 -16.86 30.82 -6.57
N SER A 239 -15.82 31.05 -7.38
CA SER A 239 -14.49 31.42 -6.89
C SER A 239 -14.46 32.80 -6.25
N ALA A 240 -13.33 33.15 -5.60
CA ALA A 240 -13.12 34.48 -5.05
C ALA A 240 -13.13 35.61 -6.14
N MET A 241 -12.80 35.28 -7.39
CA MET A 241 -12.82 36.21 -8.51
C MET A 241 -14.24 36.55 -8.99
N GLY A 242 -15.19 35.63 -8.85
CA GLY A 242 -16.59 35.87 -9.23
C GLY A 242 -16.76 36.27 -10.70
N MET A 243 -16.10 35.60 -11.60
CA MET A 243 -16.09 35.88 -13.03
C MET A 243 -17.50 35.72 -13.65
N THR A 244 -17.84 36.52 -14.64
CA THR A 244 -19.06 36.30 -15.41
C THR A 244 -18.87 35.06 -16.31
N VAL A 245 -19.81 34.11 -16.19
CA VAL A 245 -19.91 32.93 -17.06
C VAL A 245 -21.07 33.14 -18.00
N GLU A 246 -20.79 33.30 -19.29
CA GLU A 246 -21.78 33.52 -20.34
C GLU A 246 -22.04 32.20 -21.08
N LEU A 247 -23.30 31.78 -21.16
CA LEU A 247 -23.71 30.66 -21.98
C LEU A 247 -23.94 31.14 -23.42
N LEU A 248 -23.23 30.52 -24.38
CA LEU A 248 -23.58 30.64 -25.80
C LEU A 248 -24.46 29.43 -26.13
N PRO A 249 -25.77 29.66 -26.36
CA PRO A 249 -26.76 28.59 -26.42
C PRO A 249 -26.61 27.72 -27.66
N ASP A 250 -26.87 26.45 -27.51
CA ASP A 250 -27.00 25.44 -28.57
C ASP A 250 -28.12 24.47 -28.15
N PRO A 251 -29.05 24.10 -29.02
CA PRO A 251 -30.14 23.20 -28.67
C PRO A 251 -29.68 21.78 -28.27
N THR A 252 -28.43 21.45 -28.47
CA THR A 252 -27.84 20.20 -28.02
C THR A 252 -27.25 20.24 -26.61
N LEU A 253 -27.16 21.42 -26.00
CA LEU A 253 -26.71 21.56 -24.60
C LEU A 253 -27.81 21.14 -23.63
N SER A 254 -27.43 20.41 -22.59
CA SER A 254 -28.34 20.02 -21.52
C SER A 254 -27.57 19.66 -20.25
N THR A 255 -28.17 19.89 -19.11
CA THR A 255 -27.59 19.49 -17.83
C THR A 255 -28.12 18.16 -17.35
N VAL A 256 -27.34 17.48 -16.52
CA VAL A 256 -27.72 16.27 -15.81
C VAL A 256 -27.18 16.31 -14.39
N PHE A 257 -28.01 15.95 -13.43
CA PHE A 257 -27.55 15.75 -12.06
C PHE A 257 -26.85 14.39 -11.92
N LEU A 258 -25.66 14.40 -11.38
CA LEU A 258 -24.86 13.20 -11.15
C LEU A 258 -24.76 12.92 -9.63
N GLU A 259 -25.56 11.99 -9.14
CA GLU A 259 -25.63 11.63 -7.71
C GLU A 259 -24.24 11.30 -7.12
N LYS A 260 -23.40 10.59 -7.89
CA LYS A 260 -22.05 10.22 -7.46
C LYS A 260 -21.20 11.43 -7.05
N TYR A 261 -21.38 12.56 -7.72
CA TYR A 261 -20.57 13.78 -7.53
C TYR A 261 -21.34 14.88 -6.79
N ASP A 262 -22.63 14.64 -6.51
CA ASP A 262 -23.56 15.63 -5.93
C ASP A 262 -23.53 16.98 -6.70
N ARG A 263 -23.53 16.89 -8.05
CA ARG A 263 -23.36 18.04 -8.94
C ARG A 263 -24.13 17.89 -10.25
N TYR A 264 -24.47 19.02 -10.83
CA TYR A 264 -24.87 19.06 -12.23
C TYR A 264 -23.64 19.04 -13.14
N ALA A 265 -23.75 18.31 -14.25
CA ALA A 265 -22.80 18.31 -15.33
C ALA A 265 -23.45 18.91 -16.58
N GLU A 266 -22.68 19.66 -17.36
CA GLU A 266 -23.11 20.10 -18.67
C GLU A 266 -22.79 19.06 -19.73
N ARG A 267 -23.78 18.78 -20.60
CA ARG A 267 -23.68 17.85 -21.74
C ARG A 267 -23.51 18.60 -23.04
N PHE A 268 -22.41 18.33 -23.71
CA PHE A 268 -22.07 18.77 -25.04
C PHE A 268 -22.26 17.58 -25.99
N THR A 269 -23.37 17.53 -26.74
CA THR A 269 -23.74 16.35 -27.56
C THR A 269 -23.40 16.53 -29.03
N ARG A 270 -22.51 17.45 -29.33
CA ARG A 270 -22.12 17.80 -30.70
C ARG A 270 -20.92 16.97 -31.15
N GLU A 271 -20.96 16.50 -32.37
CA GLU A 271 -19.78 15.88 -32.98
C GLU A 271 -18.62 16.87 -33.06
N PRO A 272 -17.40 16.48 -32.64
CA PRO A 272 -16.22 17.33 -32.74
C PRO A 272 -15.89 17.72 -34.14
N ILE A 273 -15.60 19.00 -34.35
CA ILE A 273 -15.34 19.57 -35.67
C ILE A 273 -13.90 20.10 -35.70
N GLY A 274 -13.21 19.90 -36.79
CA GLY A 274 -11.84 20.36 -36.99
C GLY A 274 -11.67 21.88 -37.03
N PRO A 275 -10.47 22.39 -36.84
CA PRO A 275 -10.18 23.82 -36.66
C PRO A 275 -10.48 24.70 -37.88
N SER A 276 -10.68 24.11 -39.06
CA SER A 276 -11.06 24.84 -40.29
C SER A 276 -12.56 25.08 -40.41
N ALA A 277 -13.39 24.46 -39.60
CA ALA A 277 -14.84 24.63 -39.59
C ALA A 277 -15.23 25.59 -38.46
N VAL A 278 -15.51 26.82 -38.83
CA VAL A 278 -16.08 27.82 -37.90
C VAL A 278 -17.58 27.53 -37.75
N LEU A 279 -17.96 26.86 -36.69
CA LEU A 279 -19.36 26.61 -36.36
C LEU A 279 -19.76 27.37 -35.10
N GLU A 280 -21.01 27.81 -35.07
CA GLU A 280 -21.65 28.24 -33.82
C GLU A 280 -21.84 27.00 -32.96
N SER A 281 -21.09 26.92 -31.86
CA SER A 281 -21.17 25.87 -30.87
C SER A 281 -21.67 26.44 -29.57
N GLY A 282 -22.59 25.75 -28.90
CA GLY A 282 -22.90 26.04 -27.51
C GLY A 282 -21.70 25.73 -26.64
N PHE A 283 -21.33 26.66 -25.79
CA PHE A 283 -20.28 26.53 -24.81
C PHE A 283 -20.39 27.61 -23.74
N TYR A 284 -19.70 27.43 -22.63
CA TYR A 284 -19.61 28.49 -21.61
C TYR A 284 -18.35 29.31 -21.81
N LYS A 285 -18.50 30.62 -21.78
CA LYS A 285 -17.44 31.61 -21.99
C LYS A 285 -17.19 32.37 -20.68
N VAL A 286 -15.92 32.45 -20.31
CA VAL A 286 -15.44 33.24 -19.15
C VAL A 286 -14.45 34.27 -19.67
N GLU A 287 -14.86 35.52 -19.78
CA GLU A 287 -14.01 36.61 -20.27
C GLU A 287 -13.19 37.21 -19.14
N TYR A 288 -11.88 37.30 -19.32
CA TYR A 288 -10.95 37.78 -18.28
C TYR A 288 -10.05 38.94 -18.72
N ASN A 289 -10.24 39.47 -19.94
CA ASN A 289 -9.35 40.50 -20.46
C ASN A 289 -9.30 41.74 -19.58
N ASP A 290 -10.43 42.16 -19.07
CA ASP A 290 -10.54 43.37 -18.26
C ASP A 290 -10.23 43.12 -16.77
N ASN A 291 -9.97 41.88 -16.36
CA ASN A 291 -9.59 41.54 -15.01
C ASN A 291 -8.06 41.42 -14.87
N ALA A 292 -7.43 42.54 -14.43
CA ALA A 292 -5.98 42.59 -14.27
C ALA A 292 -5.44 41.61 -13.21
N ALA A 293 -6.20 41.38 -12.15
CA ALA A 293 -5.81 40.42 -11.09
C ALA A 293 -5.81 39.00 -11.60
N PHE A 294 -6.84 38.60 -12.34
CA PHE A 294 -6.88 37.26 -12.98
C PHE A 294 -5.71 37.04 -13.94
N LYS A 295 -5.41 38.03 -14.79
CA LYS A 295 -4.28 37.97 -15.73
C LYS A 295 -2.95 37.79 -15.01
N SER A 296 -2.69 38.63 -14.00
CA SER A 296 -1.43 38.59 -13.25
C SER A 296 -1.21 37.22 -12.60
N LYS A 297 -2.25 36.69 -11.97
CA LYS A 297 -2.18 35.36 -11.32
C LYS A 297 -1.91 34.24 -12.33
N LEU A 298 -2.61 34.25 -13.46
CA LEU A 298 -2.40 33.29 -14.53
C LEU A 298 -0.97 33.34 -15.11
N GLU A 299 -0.37 34.56 -15.14
CA GLU A 299 1.00 34.79 -15.63
C GLU A 299 2.08 34.27 -14.68
N ASP A 300 1.79 34.10 -13.39
CA ASP A 300 2.77 33.67 -12.37
C ASP A 300 2.85 32.15 -12.19
N GLY A 301 1.83 31.42 -12.67
CA GLY A 301 1.69 29.97 -12.57
C GLY A 301 0.26 29.63 -12.17
N TYR A 302 -0.19 28.43 -12.52
CA TYR A 302 -1.57 28.02 -12.28
C TYR A 302 -1.72 26.50 -12.28
N ALA A 303 -2.87 26.04 -11.79
CA ALA A 303 -3.36 24.73 -12.10
C ALA A 303 -4.78 24.80 -12.71
N MET A 304 -5.07 23.90 -13.65
CA MET A 304 -6.41 23.69 -14.21
C MET A 304 -6.90 22.30 -13.79
N GLU A 305 -8.16 22.23 -13.38
CA GLU A 305 -8.84 20.98 -13.05
C GLU A 305 -10.06 20.80 -13.91
N VAL A 306 -10.26 19.61 -14.46
CA VAL A 306 -11.49 19.22 -15.14
C VAL A 306 -11.86 17.79 -14.79
N LEU A 307 -13.13 17.56 -14.47
CA LEU A 307 -13.74 16.24 -14.42
C LEU A 307 -14.67 16.10 -15.61
N LEU A 308 -14.39 15.17 -16.50
CA LEU A 308 -15.13 15.04 -17.76
C LEU A 308 -15.31 13.56 -18.15
N ARG A 309 -16.29 13.36 -19.06
CA ARG A 309 -16.53 12.11 -19.77
C ARG A 309 -16.81 12.38 -21.23
N ARG A 310 -16.13 11.72 -22.17
CA ARG A 310 -16.42 11.84 -23.59
C ARG A 310 -17.48 10.85 -24.05
N TYR A 311 -18.23 11.20 -25.10
CA TYR A 311 -19.28 10.36 -25.69
C TYR A 311 -18.86 9.69 -27.00
N ASP A 312 -17.77 10.10 -27.60
CA ASP A 312 -17.26 9.58 -28.85
C ASP A 312 -15.98 8.76 -28.66
N ASP A 313 -15.67 7.96 -29.64
CA ASP A 313 -14.38 7.25 -29.69
C ASP A 313 -13.24 8.25 -29.98
N PRO A 314 -11.98 7.92 -29.58
CA PRO A 314 -10.82 8.74 -29.91
C PRO A 314 -10.72 9.04 -31.40
N LYS A 315 -10.53 10.31 -31.75
CA LYS A 315 -10.44 10.81 -33.12
C LYS A 315 -9.15 11.59 -33.33
N LYS A 316 -8.62 11.62 -34.55
CA LYS A 316 -7.42 12.43 -34.90
C LYS A 316 -7.71 13.93 -34.98
N LEU A 317 -8.53 14.43 -34.08
CA LEU A 317 -8.87 15.85 -33.96
C LEU A 317 -8.36 16.36 -32.61
N GLN A 318 -7.85 17.59 -32.59
CA GLN A 318 -7.59 18.28 -31.35
C GLN A 318 -8.93 18.74 -30.77
N ILE A 319 -9.29 18.24 -29.60
CA ILE A 319 -10.54 18.54 -28.91
C ILE A 319 -10.19 19.26 -27.62
N LYS A 320 -10.84 20.40 -27.36
CA LYS A 320 -10.51 21.27 -26.22
C LYS A 320 -11.71 21.42 -25.29
N PRO A 321 -11.88 20.52 -24.32
CA PRO A 321 -12.99 20.63 -23.35
C PRO A 321 -12.88 21.82 -22.40
N PHE A 322 -11.66 22.31 -22.15
CA PHE A 322 -11.42 23.47 -21.30
C PHE A 322 -10.15 24.22 -21.75
N ALA A 323 -10.31 25.38 -22.32
CA ALA A 323 -9.21 26.07 -22.98
C ALA A 323 -9.37 27.59 -23.07
N SER A 324 -8.23 28.28 -23.10
CA SER A 324 -8.05 29.68 -23.51
C SER A 324 -6.88 29.75 -24.52
N SER A 325 -6.90 28.90 -25.54
CA SER A 325 -5.75 28.73 -26.42
C SER A 325 -6.07 29.01 -27.87
N GLU A 326 -5.84 30.27 -28.28
CA GLU A 326 -5.87 30.69 -29.69
C GLU A 326 -4.67 31.61 -29.97
N GLY A 327 -3.63 31.03 -30.56
CA GLY A 327 -2.35 31.72 -30.78
C GLY A 327 -1.55 32.03 -29.51
N GLY A 328 -1.98 31.56 -28.35
CA GLY A 328 -1.45 31.73 -26.98
C GLY A 328 -2.43 31.17 -26.00
N GLY A 329 -2.22 31.40 -24.68
CA GLY A 329 -3.10 30.93 -23.63
C GLY A 329 -2.76 29.51 -23.16
N VAL A 330 -3.77 28.80 -22.65
CA VAL A 330 -3.64 27.49 -22.00
C VAL A 330 -4.77 26.57 -22.38
N SER A 331 -4.51 25.26 -22.42
CA SER A 331 -5.57 24.27 -22.60
C SER A 331 -5.29 22.93 -21.91
N ILE A 332 -6.38 22.28 -21.53
CA ILE A 332 -6.46 20.83 -21.45
C ILE A 332 -7.13 20.37 -22.74
N CYS A 333 -6.44 19.54 -23.51
CA CYS A 333 -6.94 19.09 -24.80
C CYS A 333 -6.67 17.59 -25.04
N PHE A 334 -7.41 17.01 -25.98
CA PHE A 334 -7.09 15.71 -26.56
C PHE A 334 -6.31 15.95 -27.84
N TRP A 335 -5.12 15.31 -27.95
CA TRP A 335 -4.20 15.66 -29.02
C TRP A 335 -4.65 15.17 -30.40
N ALA A 336 -4.29 15.89 -31.43
CA ALA A 336 -4.69 15.63 -32.83
C ALA A 336 -3.89 14.54 -33.54
N ASP A 337 -3.20 13.66 -32.81
CA ASP A 337 -2.49 12.50 -33.38
C ASP A 337 -3.29 11.19 -33.18
N ASP A 338 -2.73 10.08 -33.63
CA ASP A 338 -3.36 8.76 -33.52
C ASP A 338 -3.65 8.31 -32.08
N SER A 339 -2.94 8.90 -31.11
CA SER A 339 -3.13 8.58 -29.69
C SER A 339 -4.36 9.26 -29.10
N ASN A 340 -4.72 10.45 -29.58
CA ASN A 340 -5.75 11.33 -29.00
C ASN A 340 -5.65 11.45 -27.48
N GLN A 341 -4.40 11.49 -26.99
CA GLN A 341 -4.10 11.50 -25.55
C GLN A 341 -4.40 12.85 -24.92
N ILE A 342 -4.59 12.84 -23.61
CA ILE A 342 -4.75 14.05 -22.81
C ILE A 342 -3.43 14.84 -22.81
N VAL A 343 -3.49 16.12 -23.12
CA VAL A 343 -2.35 17.03 -23.22
C VAL A 343 -2.66 18.36 -22.55
N MET A 344 -1.67 18.90 -21.85
CA MET A 344 -1.65 20.28 -21.40
C MET A 344 -0.85 21.14 -22.38
N GLU A 345 -1.40 22.27 -22.79
CA GLU A 345 -0.69 23.30 -23.55
C GLU A 345 -0.60 24.59 -22.78
N THR A 346 0.56 25.25 -22.85
CA THR A 346 0.76 26.62 -22.34
C THR A 346 1.52 27.45 -23.38
N GLY A 347 0.97 28.56 -23.79
CA GLY A 347 1.63 29.54 -24.62
C GLY A 347 2.66 30.33 -23.79
N THR A 348 3.90 30.38 -24.23
CA THR A 348 4.96 31.13 -23.58
C THR A 348 5.77 31.95 -24.60
N LYS A 349 6.57 32.89 -24.09
CA LYS A 349 7.64 33.53 -24.84
C LYS A 349 8.98 32.95 -24.41
N ASN A 350 9.87 32.70 -25.36
CA ASN A 350 11.25 32.32 -25.07
C ASN A 350 12.09 33.56 -24.69
N ALA A 351 13.36 33.32 -24.33
CA ALA A 351 14.28 34.38 -23.92
C ALA A 351 14.53 35.49 -24.99
N THR A 352 14.22 35.20 -26.26
CA THR A 352 14.35 36.19 -27.39
C THR A 352 13.01 36.83 -27.73
N GLY A 353 11.95 36.58 -26.94
CA GLY A 353 10.58 37.10 -27.15
C GLY A 353 9.77 36.33 -28.19
N GLY A 354 10.31 35.27 -28.76
CA GLY A 354 9.62 34.40 -29.71
C GLY A 354 8.52 33.57 -29.06
N ASN A 355 7.42 33.39 -29.78
CA ASN A 355 6.29 32.59 -29.31
C ASN A 355 6.61 31.11 -29.32
N VAL A 356 6.33 30.40 -28.21
CA VAL A 356 6.58 28.97 -28.03
C VAL A 356 5.36 28.32 -27.34
N TRP A 357 4.93 27.19 -27.85
CA TRP A 357 4.03 26.30 -27.13
C TRP A 357 4.81 25.32 -26.27
N LYS A 358 4.44 25.21 -25.01
CA LYS A 358 4.90 24.19 -24.10
C LYS A 358 3.81 23.13 -23.96
N THR A 359 4.21 21.88 -24.02
CA THR A 359 3.24 20.77 -23.94
C THR A 359 3.72 19.69 -22.99
N ALA A 360 2.82 19.20 -22.15
CA ALA A 360 2.98 17.94 -21.41
C ALA A 360 1.96 16.93 -21.96
N LYS A 361 2.42 15.73 -22.32
CA LYS A 361 1.61 14.66 -22.93
C LYS A 361 1.49 13.52 -21.94
N SER A 362 0.26 13.21 -21.51
CA SER A 362 0.00 12.24 -20.43
C SER A 362 0.28 10.77 -20.81
N GLY A 363 0.26 10.41 -22.08
CA GLY A 363 0.21 9.02 -22.54
C GLY A 363 -1.15 8.32 -22.29
N VAL A 364 -2.15 9.04 -21.75
CA VAL A 364 -3.48 8.50 -21.46
C VAL A 364 -4.46 8.96 -22.54
N THR A 365 -5.07 8.02 -23.24
CA THR A 365 -6.18 8.26 -24.19
C THR A 365 -7.50 8.09 -23.45
N PRO A 366 -8.33 9.13 -23.31
CA PRO A 366 -9.60 9.00 -22.61
C PRO A 366 -10.55 8.11 -23.42
N LEU A 367 -11.06 7.08 -22.77
CA LEU A 367 -12.02 6.15 -23.38
C LEU A 367 -13.42 6.75 -23.38
N LYS A 368 -14.23 6.31 -24.34
CA LYS A 368 -15.64 6.65 -24.40
C LYS A 368 -16.38 6.21 -23.13
N ASP A 369 -17.29 7.04 -22.68
CA ASP A 369 -18.18 6.81 -21.52
C ASP A 369 -17.48 6.56 -20.18
N VAL A 370 -16.19 6.93 -20.07
CA VAL A 370 -15.41 6.85 -18.83
C VAL A 370 -15.11 8.27 -18.32
N TYR A 371 -15.34 8.51 -17.03
CA TYR A 371 -14.94 9.74 -16.38
C TYR A 371 -13.45 9.77 -16.08
N TYR A 372 -12.84 10.92 -16.35
CA TYR A 372 -11.44 11.22 -16.03
C TYR A 372 -11.35 12.51 -15.24
N HIS A 373 -10.64 12.46 -14.12
CA HIS A 373 -10.24 13.63 -13.37
C HIS A 373 -8.85 14.07 -13.84
N ILE A 374 -8.76 15.24 -14.42
CA ILE A 374 -7.53 15.75 -15.03
C ILE A 374 -7.12 17.01 -14.31
N VAL A 375 -5.87 17.06 -13.86
CA VAL A 375 -5.25 18.27 -13.29
C VAL A 375 -3.98 18.57 -14.07
N ALA A 376 -3.89 19.78 -14.61
CA ALA A 376 -2.78 20.28 -15.40
C ALA A 376 -2.15 21.48 -14.67
N VAL A 377 -0.86 21.38 -14.35
CA VAL A 377 -0.14 22.38 -13.54
C VAL A 377 0.99 22.99 -14.36
N TRP A 378 1.04 24.33 -14.42
CA TRP A 378 2.18 25.06 -14.91
C TRP A 378 2.83 25.85 -13.78
N ASP A 379 4.08 25.51 -13.48
CA ASP A 379 4.91 26.20 -12.51
C ASP A 379 5.98 27.02 -13.26
N LYS A 380 5.76 28.32 -13.33
CA LYS A 380 6.66 29.26 -14.00
C LYS A 380 8.03 29.30 -13.32
N ALA A 381 8.03 29.32 -11.98
CA ALA A 381 9.25 29.46 -11.19
C ALA A 381 10.14 28.21 -11.32
N ALA A 382 9.56 27.04 -11.28
CA ALA A 382 10.26 25.77 -11.52
C ALA A 382 10.53 25.49 -13.01
N GLY A 383 9.86 26.21 -13.92
CA GLY A 383 9.95 25.98 -15.38
C GLY A 383 9.34 24.65 -15.80
N THR A 384 8.32 24.16 -15.10
CA THR A 384 7.75 22.83 -15.33
C THR A 384 6.27 22.87 -15.71
N GLN A 385 5.85 21.86 -16.49
CA GLN A 385 4.44 21.48 -16.62
C GLN A 385 4.26 20.06 -16.12
N LYS A 386 3.19 19.81 -15.40
CA LYS A 386 2.81 18.48 -14.93
C LYS A 386 1.36 18.20 -15.30
N ILE A 387 1.08 16.96 -15.67
CA ILE A 387 -0.28 16.51 -15.90
C ILE A 387 -0.57 15.27 -15.07
N TYR A 388 -1.66 15.32 -14.34
CA TYR A 388 -2.17 14.25 -13.52
C TYR A 388 -3.50 13.77 -14.10
N VAL A 389 -3.71 12.46 -14.04
CA VAL A 389 -4.97 11.82 -14.41
C VAL A 389 -5.36 10.89 -13.28
N ASP A 390 -6.58 11.03 -12.77
CA ASP A 390 -7.12 10.25 -11.66
C ASP A 390 -6.20 10.24 -10.42
N GLY A 391 -5.67 11.44 -10.08
CA GLY A 391 -4.77 11.65 -8.94
C GLY A 391 -3.31 11.23 -9.17
N GLU A 392 -2.97 10.60 -10.27
CA GLU A 392 -1.63 10.11 -10.55
C GLU A 392 -0.87 11.00 -11.54
N LEU A 393 0.40 11.31 -11.24
CA LEU A 393 1.29 12.02 -12.17
C LEU A 393 1.56 11.15 -13.40
N LYS A 394 1.15 11.64 -14.59
CA LYS A 394 1.35 10.93 -15.86
C LYS A 394 2.50 11.50 -16.69
N ALA A 395 2.74 12.82 -16.61
CA ALA A 395 3.84 13.43 -17.34
C ALA A 395 4.40 14.67 -16.63
N THR A 396 5.68 14.94 -16.88
CA THR A 396 6.37 16.19 -16.53
C THR A 396 7.15 16.68 -17.74
N ASN A 397 6.94 17.95 -18.12
CA ASN A 397 7.81 18.68 -19.04
C ASN A 397 8.69 19.63 -18.23
N ASN A 398 10.00 19.37 -18.15
CA ASN A 398 10.98 20.16 -17.41
C ASN A 398 11.55 21.34 -18.22
N SER A 399 10.99 21.63 -19.38
CA SER A 399 11.41 22.72 -20.26
C SER A 399 10.27 23.71 -20.53
N ALA A 400 9.41 23.92 -19.54
CA ALA A 400 8.19 24.72 -19.67
C ALA A 400 8.34 26.17 -19.17
N GLY A 401 9.54 26.62 -18.86
CA GLY A 401 9.79 28.00 -18.47
C GLY A 401 9.53 29.02 -19.61
N GLY A 402 9.37 30.27 -19.21
CA GLY A 402 9.14 31.40 -20.11
C GLY A 402 8.05 32.35 -19.60
N GLU A 403 7.94 33.54 -20.22
CA GLU A 403 6.84 34.45 -19.94
C GLU A 403 5.52 33.89 -20.48
N PHE A 404 4.45 33.97 -19.71
CA PHE A 404 3.13 33.55 -20.18
C PHE A 404 2.68 34.38 -21.37
N ARG A 405 2.10 33.74 -22.34
CA ARG A 405 1.55 34.40 -23.53
C ARG A 405 0.05 34.17 -23.60
N HIS A 406 -0.71 35.20 -23.31
CA HIS A 406 -2.15 35.17 -23.51
C HIS A 406 -2.55 34.90 -24.97
N MET A 407 -3.77 34.47 -25.18
CA MET A 407 -4.37 34.45 -26.51
C MET A 407 -4.15 35.78 -27.25
N ASN A 408 -3.59 35.76 -28.46
CA ASN A 408 -3.12 36.95 -29.16
C ASN A 408 -3.91 37.30 -30.43
N THR A 409 -4.82 36.45 -30.88
CA THR A 409 -5.63 36.71 -32.09
C THR A 409 -6.71 37.77 -31.87
N ASN A 410 -7.12 37.96 -30.61
CA ASN A 410 -8.02 39.06 -30.22
C ASN A 410 -7.68 39.50 -28.80
N VAL A 411 -6.84 40.53 -28.68
CA VAL A 411 -6.34 41.03 -27.36
C VAL A 411 -7.45 41.59 -26.49
N ASP A 412 -8.55 42.04 -27.08
CA ASP A 412 -9.68 42.66 -26.36
C ASP A 412 -10.71 41.61 -25.90
N LYS A 413 -10.56 40.34 -26.35
CA LYS A 413 -11.49 39.25 -26.05
C LYS A 413 -10.77 38.00 -25.55
N ARG A 414 -10.07 38.11 -24.44
CA ARG A 414 -9.38 36.94 -23.81
C ARG A 414 -10.33 36.23 -22.87
N TRP A 415 -10.68 35.02 -23.21
CA TRP A 415 -11.65 34.23 -22.46
C TRP A 415 -11.32 32.74 -22.44
N PHE A 416 -11.87 32.02 -21.46
CA PHE A 416 -11.88 30.58 -21.41
C PHE A 416 -13.18 30.04 -22.01
N GLY A 417 -13.06 28.98 -22.80
CA GLY A 417 -14.18 28.16 -23.23
C GLY A 417 -14.27 26.88 -22.43
N ILE A 418 -15.47 26.49 -22.01
CA ILE A 418 -15.81 25.19 -21.45
C ILE A 418 -16.71 24.49 -22.46
N GLY A 419 -16.29 23.34 -22.97
CA GLY A 419 -16.97 22.62 -24.05
C GLY A 419 -16.51 22.99 -25.46
N ALA A 420 -15.72 24.05 -25.61
CA ALA A 420 -15.13 24.42 -26.92
C ALA A 420 -13.88 25.27 -26.75
N ASP A 421 -13.09 25.34 -27.79
CA ASP A 421 -11.96 26.26 -27.90
C ASP A 421 -12.47 27.70 -28.15
N PRO A 422 -11.87 28.72 -27.51
CA PRO A 422 -12.18 30.11 -27.79
C PRO A 422 -11.95 30.51 -29.25
N ASN A 423 -12.83 31.33 -29.76
CA ASN A 423 -12.73 31.88 -31.10
C ASN A 423 -12.89 33.40 -31.06
N PRO A 424 -12.05 34.16 -31.79
CA PRO A 424 -12.15 35.64 -31.81
C PRO A 424 -13.48 36.19 -32.33
N ASN A 425 -14.26 35.34 -33.02
CA ASN A 425 -15.58 35.71 -33.55
C ASN A 425 -16.73 35.24 -32.64
N ASP A 426 -16.46 34.94 -31.36
CA ASP A 426 -17.44 34.42 -30.40
C ASP A 426 -18.09 33.08 -30.82
N LYS A 427 -17.38 32.32 -31.63
CA LYS A 427 -17.79 31.00 -32.11
C LYS A 427 -16.85 29.91 -31.54
N GLY A 428 -17.43 28.88 -30.99
CA GLY A 428 -16.67 27.74 -30.55
C GLY A 428 -16.07 26.97 -31.72
N GLN A 429 -14.78 26.70 -31.64
CA GLN A 429 -14.07 25.76 -32.52
C GLN A 429 -13.68 24.54 -31.74
N ILE A 430 -13.43 23.41 -32.42
CA ILE A 430 -12.90 22.20 -31.77
C ILE A 430 -13.76 21.83 -30.55
N SER A 431 -15.04 21.66 -30.80
CA SER A 431 -16.05 21.38 -29.78
C SER A 431 -15.83 20.02 -29.12
N PHE A 432 -16.19 19.96 -27.86
CA PHE A 432 -16.18 18.73 -27.07
C PHE A 432 -17.55 18.01 -27.19
N ASN A 433 -17.51 16.68 -27.30
CA ASN A 433 -18.67 15.81 -27.24
C ASN A 433 -18.57 14.96 -25.98
N GLY A 434 -19.34 15.31 -24.94
CA GLY A 434 -19.25 14.66 -23.65
C GLY A 434 -19.87 15.46 -22.53
N GLU A 435 -19.49 15.15 -21.31
CA GLU A 435 -19.92 15.85 -20.09
C GLU A 435 -18.72 16.55 -19.41
N VAL A 436 -18.95 17.76 -18.91
CA VAL A 436 -18.04 18.44 -17.98
C VAL A 436 -18.76 18.62 -16.66
N VAL A 437 -18.15 18.10 -15.59
CA VAL A 437 -18.68 18.13 -14.22
C VAL A 437 -18.00 19.23 -13.39
N ILE A 438 -16.68 19.36 -13.59
CA ILE A 438 -15.80 20.33 -12.90
C ILE A 438 -15.00 21.07 -13.96
N ALA A 439 -14.91 22.39 -13.81
CA ALA A 439 -13.99 23.25 -14.55
C ALA A 439 -13.46 24.32 -13.58
N ARG A 440 -12.19 24.20 -13.18
CA ARG A 440 -11.56 25.05 -12.17
C ARG A 440 -10.19 25.54 -12.57
N ILE A 441 -9.81 26.71 -12.06
CA ILE A 441 -8.46 27.27 -12.18
C ILE A 441 -8.03 27.75 -10.80
N TYR A 442 -6.85 27.33 -10.39
CA TYR A 442 -6.16 27.70 -9.16
C TYR A 442 -5.10 28.76 -9.48
N ASP A 443 -4.91 29.71 -8.58
CA ASP A 443 -3.97 30.83 -8.75
C ASP A 443 -2.51 30.48 -8.46
N ASP A 444 -2.26 29.28 -7.97
CA ASP A 444 -0.93 28.74 -7.69
C ASP A 444 -0.73 27.36 -8.35
N PRO A 445 0.52 27.00 -8.65
CA PRO A 445 0.88 25.63 -9.02
C PRO A 445 0.69 24.70 -7.82
N ILE A 446 -0.31 23.84 -7.87
CA ILE A 446 -0.59 22.88 -6.81
C ILE A 446 0.35 21.66 -6.89
N ASN A 447 0.69 21.10 -5.72
CA ASN A 447 1.58 19.94 -5.63
C ASN A 447 0.82 18.60 -5.73
N ALA A 448 1.56 17.48 -5.74
CA ALA A 448 1.00 16.13 -5.90
C ALA A 448 0.02 15.75 -4.78
N ASP A 449 0.29 16.15 -3.54
CA ASP A 449 -0.57 15.83 -2.40
C ASP A 449 -1.90 16.59 -2.49
N GLN A 450 -1.85 17.85 -2.92
CA GLN A 450 -3.04 18.65 -3.19
C GLN A 450 -3.87 18.07 -4.35
N VAL A 451 -3.22 17.61 -5.43
CA VAL A 451 -3.91 16.91 -6.54
C VAL A 451 -4.56 15.63 -6.05
N HIS A 452 -3.86 14.86 -5.21
CA HIS A 452 -4.43 13.66 -4.62
C HIS A 452 -5.63 13.96 -3.70
N ALA A 453 -5.56 15.06 -2.96
CA ALA A 453 -6.69 15.53 -2.14
C ALA A 453 -7.91 15.88 -3.00
N LEU A 454 -7.73 16.56 -4.14
CA LEU A 454 -8.82 16.83 -5.11
C LEU A 454 -9.40 15.52 -5.67
N TRP A 455 -8.54 14.57 -6.06
CA TRP A 455 -8.99 13.27 -6.56
C TRP A 455 -9.87 12.52 -5.56
N LYS A 456 -9.54 12.56 -4.27
CA LYS A 456 -10.35 11.93 -3.20
C LYS A 456 -11.77 12.46 -3.12
N LEU A 457 -12.02 13.69 -3.54
CA LEU A 457 -13.37 14.29 -3.54
C LEU A 457 -14.25 13.77 -4.69
N VAL A 458 -13.67 13.14 -5.71
CA VAL A 458 -14.38 12.77 -6.94
C VAL A 458 -14.26 11.29 -7.34
N LYS A 459 -13.49 10.48 -6.60
CA LYS A 459 -13.29 9.05 -6.88
C LYS A 459 -14.49 8.15 -6.49
#